data_26070f46a9bbbeb56379eeae290807ee
#
_entry.id   26070f46a9bbbeb56379eeae290807ee
#
_cell.length_a   1.000
_cell.length_b   1.000
_cell.length_c   1.000
_cell.angle_alpha   90.00
_cell.angle_beta   90.00
_cell.angle_gamma   90.00
#
_symmetry.space_group_name_H-M   'P 1'
#
loop_
_entity.id
_entity.type
_entity.pdbx_description
1 polymer ?
#
loop_
_entity_poly.entity_id
_entity_poly.type
_entity_poly.pdbx_seq_one_letter_code
_entity_poly.pdbx_strand_id
1 'polypeptide(L)'
;MKEALQSSEQEILRLSQNSRVLFDLLPDMLLIIKDDFVIERMNQAAIDKLGDQHGRKCHEALAGRESPCETAVCPFDCKDEKPRYGEVLERKLRDDFYVEYSYVPFEGYRQDNLILLVVRDVTQKKLHELELQKYSQNIENVLREKIEILKKNERERQQLYKEVNHLKKETERLIGHEKMLGESKPIKALREMVYQVAASSATVLITGESGTGKELVSDLIHQNSSRADKQYLKFNCSAVAESLLESDLFGYEKGAFTGATGTHKGKFEEADGGTLFLDEIGDISPKMQTSLLRALQEGEIFRVGSNTPISVDVRIIAATNSELEKAVEAGKFREDLYYRLNVINLHQVPLRERKDDIVLLATNFLLKFRERFKKEVTFLPNSVVERLLSYDWPGNVRELENTIQRAVLLSRNGVISPDNLGIHPKTEEDTDPSALDRSLEKFFDRPLKESVAVFETELIAGALDKHNGRIDDVCECLGMPKTTLYEKMKRYGISPKEYKNK
;
A
#
# COMPACT_ATOMS: atom_id res chain seq x y z
N MET A 1 76.42 -51.88 -2.08
CA MET A 1 76.72 -50.44 -2.20
C MET A 1 76.38 -49.91 -3.57
N LYS A 2 76.77 -50.59 -4.70
CA LYS A 2 76.42 -50.14 -6.08
C LYS A 2 74.89 -50.14 -6.33
N GLU A 3 74.16 -51.16 -5.88
CA GLU A 3 72.71 -51.26 -6.10
C GLU A 3 71.90 -50.20 -5.29
N ALA A 4 72.36 -49.88 -4.08
CA ALA A 4 71.75 -48.81 -3.30
C ALA A 4 71.94 -47.41 -3.88
N LEU A 5 73.13 -47.18 -4.55
CA LEU A 5 73.39 -45.94 -5.25
C LEU A 5 72.48 -45.81 -6.51
N GLN A 6 72.36 -46.87 -7.28
CA GLN A 6 71.52 -46.89 -8.47
C GLN A 6 69.99 -46.69 -8.12
N SER A 7 69.52 -47.29 -7.04
CA SER A 7 68.18 -47.11 -6.55
C SER A 7 67.96 -45.66 -6.12
N SER A 8 68.90 -45.06 -5.39
CA SER A 8 68.81 -43.65 -4.96
C SER A 8 68.89 -42.68 -6.16
N GLU A 9 69.74 -42.94 -7.17
CA GLU A 9 69.77 -42.14 -8.38
C GLU A 9 68.48 -42.20 -9.19
N GLN A 10 67.84 -43.38 -9.30
CA GLN A 10 66.53 -43.54 -9.96
C GLN A 10 65.37 -42.83 -9.20
N GLU A 11 65.43 -42.86 -7.91
CA GLU A 11 64.45 -42.17 -7.06
C GLU A 11 64.56 -40.64 -7.17
N ILE A 12 65.74 -40.11 -7.14
CA ILE A 12 66.07 -38.69 -7.38
C ILE A 12 65.58 -38.25 -8.76
N LEU A 13 65.86 -39.05 -9.78
CA LEU A 13 65.41 -38.77 -11.15
C LEU A 13 63.94 -38.73 -11.29
N ARG A 14 63.24 -39.68 -10.64
CA ARG A 14 61.75 -39.77 -10.60
C ARG A 14 61.14 -38.57 -9.86
N LEU A 15 61.66 -38.18 -8.72
CA LEU A 15 61.25 -37.02 -7.97
C LEU A 15 61.41 -35.73 -8.73
N SER A 16 62.57 -35.59 -9.45
CA SER A 16 62.88 -34.46 -10.31
C SER A 16 61.93 -34.38 -11.49
N GLN A 17 61.63 -35.51 -12.15
CA GLN A 17 60.64 -35.56 -13.23
C GLN A 17 59.21 -35.21 -12.77
N ASN A 18 58.77 -35.77 -11.63
CA ASN A 18 57.48 -35.47 -11.05
C ASN A 18 57.35 -33.99 -10.66
N SER A 19 58.37 -33.41 -10.06
CA SER A 19 58.42 -31.98 -9.73
C SER A 19 58.29 -31.09 -10.95
N ARG A 20 58.98 -31.50 -12.06
CA ARG A 20 58.88 -30.76 -13.33
C ARG A 20 57.51 -30.81 -13.93
N VAL A 21 56.87 -32.00 -13.95
CA VAL A 21 55.49 -32.16 -14.45
C VAL A 21 54.52 -31.35 -13.63
N LEU A 22 54.61 -31.35 -12.30
CA LEU A 22 53.76 -30.55 -11.43
C LEU A 22 53.92 -29.05 -11.68
N PHE A 23 55.16 -28.57 -11.84
CA PHE A 23 55.46 -27.17 -12.14
C PHE A 23 54.79 -26.71 -13.46
N ASP A 24 54.84 -27.57 -14.51
CA ASP A 24 54.29 -27.27 -15.82
C ASP A 24 52.76 -27.43 -15.92
N LEU A 25 52.14 -28.23 -15.04
CA LEU A 25 50.69 -28.45 -15.01
C LEU A 25 49.89 -27.35 -14.27
N LEU A 26 50.58 -26.51 -13.48
CA LEU A 26 49.88 -25.46 -12.76
C LEU A 26 49.38 -24.39 -13.72
N PRO A 27 48.09 -23.94 -13.55
CA PRO A 27 47.46 -22.97 -14.45
C PRO A 27 47.97 -21.54 -14.26
N ASP A 28 48.52 -21.23 -13.08
CA ASP A 28 49.11 -19.93 -12.81
C ASP A 28 50.52 -19.87 -13.44
N MET A 29 50.96 -18.71 -13.91
CA MET A 29 52.31 -18.50 -14.46
C MET A 29 53.33 -18.58 -13.34
N LEU A 30 54.28 -19.46 -13.43
CA LEU A 30 55.36 -19.65 -12.47
C LEU A 30 56.69 -19.29 -13.09
N LEU A 31 57.43 -18.40 -12.43
CA LEU A 31 58.79 -18.01 -12.85
C LEU A 31 59.75 -18.18 -11.68
N ILE A 32 60.87 -18.79 -11.93
CA ILE A 32 61.99 -18.85 -11.01
C ILE A 32 63.05 -17.81 -11.48
N ILE A 33 63.35 -16.89 -10.57
CA ILE A 33 64.17 -15.72 -10.85
C ILE A 33 65.38 -15.71 -9.89
N LYS A 34 66.57 -15.43 -10.42
CA LYS A 34 67.79 -15.25 -9.65
C LYS A 34 67.92 -13.87 -9.03
N ASP A 35 68.81 -13.71 -8.08
CA ASP A 35 69.13 -12.44 -7.41
C ASP A 35 69.61 -11.33 -8.34
N ASP A 36 70.16 -11.70 -9.54
CA ASP A 36 70.54 -10.78 -10.65
C ASP A 36 69.34 -10.40 -11.54
N PHE A 37 68.09 -10.74 -11.12
CA PHE A 37 66.83 -10.55 -11.83
C PHE A 37 66.60 -11.41 -13.05
N VAL A 38 67.49 -12.34 -13.36
CA VAL A 38 67.42 -13.20 -14.54
C VAL A 38 66.39 -14.32 -14.32
N ILE A 39 65.49 -14.51 -15.27
CA ILE A 39 64.56 -15.62 -15.30
C ILE A 39 65.27 -16.92 -15.60
N GLU A 40 65.39 -17.78 -14.62
CA GLU A 40 66.03 -19.08 -14.75
C GLU A 40 65.15 -20.17 -15.33
N ARG A 41 63.82 -20.10 -14.92
CA ARG A 41 62.88 -21.11 -15.34
C ARG A 41 61.46 -20.53 -15.40
N MET A 42 60.67 -21.05 -16.32
CA MET A 42 59.27 -20.73 -16.50
C MET A 42 58.46 -22.02 -16.65
N ASN A 43 57.23 -22.07 -16.16
CA ASN A 43 56.30 -23.15 -16.46
C ASN A 43 55.61 -22.93 -17.81
N GLN A 44 54.89 -23.96 -18.29
CA GLN A 44 54.23 -23.90 -19.57
C GLN A 44 53.19 -22.76 -19.64
N ALA A 45 52.44 -22.53 -18.57
CA ALA A 45 51.44 -21.41 -18.51
C ALA A 45 52.10 -20.03 -18.66
N ALA A 46 53.30 -19.84 -18.10
CA ALA A 46 54.08 -18.60 -18.29
C ALA A 46 54.61 -18.46 -19.72
N ILE A 47 55.08 -19.54 -20.32
CA ILE A 47 55.57 -19.55 -21.70
C ILE A 47 54.44 -19.25 -22.69
N ASP A 48 53.27 -19.86 -22.49
CA ASP A 48 52.10 -19.66 -23.36
C ASP A 48 51.58 -18.20 -23.33
N LYS A 49 51.66 -17.53 -22.20
CA LYS A 49 51.16 -16.14 -22.02
C LYS A 49 52.22 -15.07 -22.35
N LEU A 50 53.46 -15.28 -21.98
CA LEU A 50 54.51 -14.26 -22.06
C LEU A 50 55.50 -14.52 -23.19
N GLY A 51 55.44 -15.69 -23.81
CA GLY A 51 56.48 -16.23 -24.67
C GLY A 51 57.69 -16.74 -23.85
N ASP A 52 58.60 -17.40 -24.47
CA ASP A 52 59.82 -17.86 -23.81
C ASP A 52 60.75 -16.66 -23.46
N GLN A 53 60.90 -16.43 -22.16
CA GLN A 53 61.65 -15.32 -21.59
C GLN A 53 62.86 -15.80 -20.77
N HIS A 54 63.29 -17.05 -20.93
CA HIS A 54 64.51 -17.58 -20.26
C HIS A 54 65.75 -16.75 -20.52
N GLY A 55 66.49 -16.48 -19.47
CA GLY A 55 67.73 -15.71 -19.54
C GLY A 55 67.58 -14.20 -19.67
N ARG A 56 66.31 -13.71 -19.77
CA ARG A 56 66.00 -12.27 -19.74
C ARG A 56 65.77 -11.78 -18.33
N LYS A 57 65.92 -10.47 -18.12
CA LYS A 57 65.58 -9.85 -16.82
C LYS A 57 64.11 -9.76 -16.62
N CYS A 58 63.61 -10.04 -15.41
CA CYS A 58 62.19 -10.11 -15.10
C CYS A 58 61.44 -8.78 -15.34
N HIS A 59 62.07 -7.63 -15.07
CA HIS A 59 61.50 -6.32 -15.31
C HIS A 59 61.34 -5.98 -16.81
N GLU A 60 62.27 -6.51 -17.68
CA GLU A 60 62.12 -6.39 -19.13
C GLU A 60 61.01 -7.32 -19.64
N ALA A 61 61.06 -8.59 -19.21
CA ALA A 61 60.13 -9.63 -19.68
C ALA A 61 58.67 -9.40 -19.25
N LEU A 62 58.45 -9.05 -17.99
CA LEU A 62 57.11 -8.89 -17.42
C LEU A 62 56.51 -7.48 -17.57
N ALA A 63 57.36 -6.45 -17.39
CA ALA A 63 56.88 -5.06 -17.32
C ALA A 63 57.36 -4.18 -18.50
N GLY A 64 58.21 -4.70 -19.39
CA GLY A 64 58.75 -3.96 -20.53
C GLY A 64 59.62 -2.75 -20.11
N ARG A 65 60.28 -2.82 -18.96
CA ARG A 65 61.08 -1.72 -18.39
C ARG A 65 62.55 -1.99 -18.55
N GLU A 66 63.35 -0.97 -18.80
CA GLU A 66 64.80 -1.06 -18.88
C GLU A 66 65.49 -1.11 -17.50
N SER A 67 64.83 -0.69 -16.46
CA SER A 67 65.32 -0.67 -15.07
C SER A 67 64.54 -1.56 -14.16
N PRO A 68 65.11 -2.08 -13.04
CA PRO A 68 64.35 -2.82 -12.02
C PRO A 68 63.11 -2.08 -11.51
N CYS A 69 62.15 -2.82 -10.98
CA CYS A 69 60.95 -2.23 -10.38
C CYS A 69 61.34 -1.35 -9.17
N GLU A 70 60.50 -0.35 -8.85
CA GLU A 70 60.67 0.46 -7.63
C GLU A 70 60.67 -0.42 -6.39
N THR A 71 61.48 -0.06 -5.36
CA THR A 71 61.76 -0.82 -4.15
C THR A 71 60.54 -1.37 -3.41
N ALA A 72 59.42 -0.63 -3.42
CA ALA A 72 58.20 -1.05 -2.74
C ALA A 72 57.45 -2.22 -3.41
N VAL A 73 57.81 -2.59 -4.63
CA VAL A 73 57.05 -3.56 -5.47
C VAL A 73 57.94 -4.69 -5.97
N CYS A 74 59.28 -4.58 -5.81
CA CYS A 74 60.23 -5.59 -6.27
C CYS A 74 60.47 -6.65 -5.18
N PRO A 75 60.25 -7.96 -5.47
CA PRO A 75 60.52 -9.03 -4.52
C PRO A 75 61.97 -9.09 -4.02
N PHE A 76 62.92 -8.58 -4.80
CA PHE A 76 64.34 -8.61 -4.47
C PHE A 76 64.81 -7.44 -3.60
N ASP A 77 64.03 -6.39 -3.48
CA ASP A 77 64.38 -5.16 -2.75
C ASP A 77 63.76 -5.06 -1.38
N CYS A 78 63.05 -6.09 -0.97
CA CYS A 78 62.53 -6.22 0.40
C CYS A 78 63.70 -6.57 1.33
N LYS A 79 64.38 -5.56 1.87
CA LYS A 79 65.46 -5.69 2.88
C LYS A 79 64.99 -6.27 4.22
N ASP A 80 63.72 -6.55 4.37
CA ASP A 80 63.18 -7.21 5.57
C ASP A 80 63.29 -8.72 5.40
N GLU A 81 64.06 -9.34 6.27
CA GLU A 81 64.38 -10.78 6.34
C GLU A 81 63.19 -11.72 6.52
N LYS A 82 61.97 -11.25 6.37
CA LYS A 82 60.74 -12.07 6.43
C LYS A 82 60.07 -12.14 5.07
N PRO A 83 60.02 -13.35 4.46
CA PRO A 83 59.23 -13.52 3.25
C PRO A 83 57.77 -13.13 3.54
N ARG A 84 57.21 -12.23 2.73
CA ARG A 84 55.79 -11.86 2.79
C ARG A 84 54.94 -12.98 2.15
N TYR A 85 54.82 -14.08 2.90
CA TYR A 85 53.96 -15.19 2.47
C TYR A 85 52.50 -14.71 2.41
N GLY A 86 51.90 -14.79 1.20
CA GLY A 86 50.47 -14.57 1.04
C GLY A 86 49.99 -13.14 0.76
N GLU A 87 50.92 -12.17 0.63
CA GLU A 87 50.51 -10.86 0.06
C GLU A 87 50.32 -11.00 -1.45
N VAL A 88 49.11 -10.78 -1.91
CA VAL A 88 48.75 -10.72 -3.33
C VAL A 88 48.76 -9.27 -3.76
N LEU A 89 49.58 -8.93 -4.73
CA LEU A 89 49.70 -7.59 -5.27
C LEU A 89 49.07 -7.55 -6.66
N GLU A 90 48.11 -6.66 -6.86
CA GLU A 90 47.54 -6.41 -8.19
C GLU A 90 48.39 -5.44 -8.99
N ARG A 91 48.62 -5.72 -10.26
CA ARG A 91 49.33 -4.82 -11.17
C ARG A 91 48.81 -4.92 -12.60
N LYS A 92 48.78 -3.76 -13.29
CA LYS A 92 48.60 -3.71 -14.74
C LYS A 92 50.02 -3.85 -15.39
N LEU A 93 50.27 -4.93 -16.12
CA LEU A 93 51.59 -5.21 -16.72
C LEU A 93 51.76 -4.59 -18.11
N ARG A 94 50.72 -4.69 -18.97
CA ARG A 94 50.70 -4.11 -20.34
C ARG A 94 49.26 -3.66 -20.61
N ASP A 95 49.02 -3.15 -21.82
CA ASP A 95 47.67 -2.69 -22.20
C ASP A 95 46.60 -3.73 -21.84
N ASP A 96 45.86 -3.40 -20.79
CA ASP A 96 44.73 -4.17 -20.24
C ASP A 96 45.04 -5.58 -19.69
N PHE A 97 46.33 -5.92 -19.43
CA PHE A 97 46.70 -7.16 -18.78
C PHE A 97 46.90 -6.96 -17.28
N TYR A 98 45.96 -7.43 -16.49
CA TYR A 98 45.99 -7.33 -15.03
C TYR A 98 46.38 -8.65 -14.40
N VAL A 99 47.31 -8.60 -13.45
CA VAL A 99 47.83 -9.77 -12.76
C VAL A 99 47.79 -9.57 -11.24
N GLU A 100 47.50 -10.66 -10.55
CA GLU A 100 47.81 -10.82 -9.13
C GLU A 100 49.14 -11.62 -9.07
N TYR A 101 50.10 -11.16 -8.29
CA TYR A 101 51.33 -11.90 -8.12
C TYR A 101 51.70 -12.03 -6.65
N SER A 102 52.30 -13.17 -6.33
CA SER A 102 52.91 -13.45 -5.04
C SER A 102 54.29 -14.07 -5.28
N TYR A 103 55.17 -13.97 -4.33
CA TYR A 103 56.50 -14.51 -4.45
C TYR A 103 56.93 -15.24 -3.19
N VAL A 104 57.78 -16.26 -3.40
CA VAL A 104 58.36 -17.09 -2.33
C VAL A 104 59.85 -17.21 -2.57
N PRO A 105 60.69 -16.65 -1.68
CA PRO A 105 62.14 -16.87 -1.75
C PRO A 105 62.48 -18.30 -1.28
N PHE A 106 63.47 -18.94 -1.95
CA PHE A 106 63.96 -20.26 -1.58
C PHE A 106 65.44 -20.41 -1.99
N GLU A 107 66.13 -21.27 -1.32
CA GLU A 107 67.54 -21.62 -1.66
C GLU A 107 67.61 -22.71 -2.76
N GLY A 108 68.31 -22.40 -3.83
CA GLY A 108 68.56 -23.34 -4.88
C GLY A 108 69.65 -24.38 -4.50
N TYR A 109 69.82 -25.45 -5.32
CA TYR A 109 70.78 -26.53 -5.07
C TYR A 109 72.24 -26.08 -5.01
N ARG A 110 72.52 -24.91 -5.59
CA ARG A 110 73.91 -24.30 -5.61
C ARG A 110 74.10 -23.23 -4.52
N GLN A 111 73.22 -23.18 -3.53
CA GLN A 111 73.18 -22.12 -2.54
C GLN A 111 72.87 -20.71 -3.14
N ASP A 112 72.32 -20.68 -4.33
CA ASP A 112 71.85 -19.43 -4.98
C ASP A 112 70.52 -19.01 -4.38
N ASN A 113 70.35 -17.74 -4.10
CA ASN A 113 69.04 -17.19 -3.67
C ASN A 113 68.09 -17.09 -4.89
N LEU A 114 67.03 -17.85 -4.86
CA LEU A 114 66.05 -17.91 -5.91
C LEU A 114 64.68 -17.37 -5.37
N ILE A 115 63.89 -16.81 -6.26
CA ILE A 115 62.53 -16.41 -5.99
C ILE A 115 61.60 -17.16 -6.93
N LEU A 116 60.62 -17.85 -6.39
CA LEU A 116 59.46 -18.34 -7.12
C LEU A 116 58.42 -17.21 -7.18
N LEU A 117 58.19 -16.66 -8.35
CA LEU A 117 57.14 -15.71 -8.63
C LEU A 117 55.91 -16.45 -9.20
N VAL A 118 54.80 -16.35 -8.53
CA VAL A 118 53.49 -16.86 -8.97
C VAL A 118 52.70 -15.68 -9.52
N VAL A 119 52.28 -15.76 -10.77
CA VAL A 119 51.52 -14.69 -11.44
C VAL A 119 50.23 -15.26 -11.99
N ARG A 120 49.11 -14.74 -11.49
CA ARG A 120 47.78 -15.13 -11.92
C ARG A 120 47.18 -14.05 -12.82
N ASP A 121 46.66 -14.44 -13.96
CA ASP A 121 45.92 -13.57 -14.86
C ASP A 121 44.53 -13.29 -14.28
N VAL A 122 44.26 -12.04 -13.91
CA VAL A 122 42.95 -11.59 -13.35
C VAL A 122 42.29 -10.56 -14.27
N THR A 123 42.71 -10.50 -15.52
CA THR A 123 42.24 -9.49 -16.49
C THR A 123 40.74 -9.51 -16.64
N GLN A 124 40.13 -10.69 -16.85
CA GLN A 124 38.66 -10.79 -17.00
C GLN A 124 37.92 -10.34 -15.73
N LYS A 125 38.39 -10.76 -14.56
CA LYS A 125 37.83 -10.34 -13.26
C LYS A 125 37.88 -8.82 -13.13
N LYS A 126 39.04 -8.22 -13.44
CA LYS A 126 39.24 -6.76 -13.30
C LYS A 126 38.42 -5.95 -14.29
N LEU A 127 38.33 -6.39 -15.53
CA LEU A 127 37.48 -5.74 -16.53
C LEU A 127 36.01 -5.78 -16.12
N HIS A 128 35.53 -6.92 -15.60
CA HIS A 128 34.17 -7.05 -15.13
C HIS A 128 33.89 -6.17 -13.89
N GLU A 129 34.83 -6.07 -12.95
CA GLU A 129 34.75 -5.16 -11.82
C GLU A 129 34.62 -3.68 -12.27
N LEU A 130 35.45 -3.28 -13.23
CA LEU A 130 35.43 -1.92 -13.79
C LEU A 130 34.12 -1.63 -14.54
N GLU A 131 33.58 -2.61 -15.24
CA GLU A 131 32.30 -2.52 -15.91
C GLU A 131 31.17 -2.36 -14.90
N LEU A 132 31.12 -3.17 -13.85
CA LEU A 132 30.16 -3.06 -12.76
C LEU A 132 30.24 -1.70 -12.07
N GLN A 133 31.43 -1.18 -11.83
CA GLN A 133 31.60 0.16 -11.25
C GLN A 133 31.03 1.25 -12.16
N LYS A 134 31.26 1.17 -13.48
CA LYS A 134 30.67 2.10 -14.46
C LYS A 134 29.13 2.03 -14.45
N TYR A 135 28.57 0.82 -14.42
CA TYR A 135 27.11 0.64 -14.34
C TYR A 135 26.53 1.21 -13.03
N SER A 136 27.19 0.94 -11.90
CA SER A 136 26.77 1.49 -10.60
C SER A 136 26.78 3.02 -10.61
N GLN A 137 27.84 3.64 -11.10
CA GLN A 137 27.92 5.10 -11.21
C GLN A 137 26.84 5.69 -12.13
N ASN A 138 26.56 5.03 -13.24
CA ASN A 138 25.51 5.48 -14.16
C ASN A 138 24.12 5.40 -13.52
N ILE A 139 23.82 4.29 -12.82
CA ILE A 139 22.56 4.12 -12.08
C ILE A 139 22.42 5.20 -11.00
N GLU A 140 23.47 5.47 -10.23
CA GLU A 140 23.44 6.52 -9.21
C GLU A 140 23.13 7.90 -9.80
N ASN A 141 23.74 8.23 -10.95
CA ASN A 141 23.49 9.50 -11.62
C ASN A 141 22.03 9.61 -12.12
N VAL A 142 21.49 8.55 -12.74
CA VAL A 142 20.10 8.50 -13.19
C VAL A 142 19.11 8.60 -12.02
N LEU A 143 19.41 7.90 -10.92
CA LEU A 143 18.58 7.98 -9.71
C LEU A 143 18.59 9.40 -9.12
N ARG A 144 19.77 10.04 -9.05
CA ARG A 144 19.89 11.42 -8.54
C ARG A 144 19.07 12.40 -9.37
N GLU A 145 19.17 12.29 -10.70
CA GLU A 145 18.39 13.13 -11.62
C GLU A 145 16.88 12.92 -11.45
N LYS A 146 16.43 11.66 -11.34
CA LYS A 146 15.01 11.34 -11.10
C LYS A 146 14.51 11.88 -9.76
N ILE A 147 15.31 11.77 -8.71
CA ILE A 147 14.97 12.33 -7.38
C ILE A 147 14.83 13.86 -7.45
N GLU A 148 15.70 14.55 -8.18
CA GLU A 148 15.59 16.01 -8.35
C GLU A 148 14.32 16.41 -9.11
N ILE A 149 13.98 15.70 -10.18
CA ILE A 149 12.73 15.92 -10.93
C ILE A 149 11.52 15.70 -10.03
N LEU A 150 11.50 14.60 -9.25
CA LEU A 150 10.40 14.32 -8.33
C LEU A 150 10.26 15.42 -7.26
N LYS A 151 11.36 15.87 -6.67
CA LYS A 151 11.35 16.97 -5.70
C LYS A 151 10.86 18.29 -6.30
N LYS A 152 11.22 18.57 -7.56
CA LYS A 152 10.73 19.75 -8.26
C LYS A 152 9.23 19.70 -8.48
N ASN A 153 8.74 18.58 -9.05
CA ASN A 153 7.31 18.37 -9.27
C ASN A 153 6.50 18.44 -7.99
N GLU A 154 7.04 17.95 -6.89
CA GLU A 154 6.40 18.02 -5.57
C GLU A 154 6.30 19.45 -5.04
N ARG A 155 7.35 20.27 -5.20
CA ARG A 155 7.32 21.70 -4.84
C ARG A 155 6.31 22.48 -5.67
N GLU A 156 6.27 22.27 -6.98
CA GLU A 156 5.28 22.88 -7.87
C GLU A 156 3.85 22.51 -7.48
N ARG A 157 3.62 21.22 -7.20
CA ARG A 157 2.31 20.75 -6.71
C ARG A 157 1.92 21.40 -5.38
N GLN A 158 2.86 21.55 -4.44
CA GLN A 158 2.59 22.23 -3.17
C GLN A 158 2.29 23.72 -3.35
N GLN A 159 2.93 24.39 -4.30
CA GLN A 159 2.64 25.78 -4.62
C GLN A 159 1.24 25.94 -5.22
N LEU A 160 0.89 25.10 -6.21
CA LEU A 160 -0.46 25.08 -6.79
C LEU A 160 -1.53 24.79 -5.72
N TYR A 161 -1.28 23.88 -4.79
CA TYR A 161 -2.20 23.61 -3.69
C TYR A 161 -2.39 24.82 -2.76
N LYS A 162 -1.32 25.57 -2.47
CA LYS A 162 -1.42 26.80 -1.66
C LYS A 162 -2.24 27.87 -2.38
N GLU A 163 -2.02 28.01 -3.67
CA GLU A 163 -2.73 29.00 -4.50
C GLU A 163 -4.23 28.65 -4.65
N VAL A 164 -4.55 27.38 -4.91
CA VAL A 164 -5.94 26.89 -4.93
C VAL A 164 -6.62 27.13 -3.58
N ASN A 165 -5.95 26.83 -2.46
CA ASN A 165 -6.51 27.08 -1.13
C ASN A 165 -6.66 28.58 -0.81
N HIS A 166 -5.76 29.42 -1.30
CA HIS A 166 -5.86 30.87 -1.13
C HIS A 166 -7.07 31.41 -1.92
N LEU A 167 -7.18 31.05 -3.19
CA LEU A 167 -8.32 31.42 -4.02
C LEU A 167 -9.65 30.88 -3.46
N LYS A 168 -9.65 29.68 -2.91
CA LYS A 168 -10.81 29.09 -2.25
C LYS A 168 -11.23 29.88 -1.01
N LYS A 169 -10.28 30.29 -0.16
CA LYS A 169 -10.56 31.15 1.01
C LYS A 169 -11.05 32.55 0.62
N GLU A 170 -10.54 33.12 -0.47
CA GLU A 170 -11.06 34.39 -1.00
C GLU A 170 -12.48 34.24 -1.53
N THR A 171 -12.75 33.16 -2.27
CA THR A 171 -14.08 32.85 -2.79
C THR A 171 -15.06 32.56 -1.62
N GLU A 172 -14.65 31.84 -0.60
CA GLU A 172 -15.44 31.57 0.62
C GLU A 172 -15.75 32.85 1.40
N ARG A 173 -14.84 33.83 1.41
CA ARG A 173 -15.09 35.17 2.00
C ARG A 173 -16.06 36.02 1.17
N LEU A 174 -16.04 35.85 -0.15
CA LEU A 174 -16.90 36.61 -1.07
C LEU A 174 -18.32 36.04 -1.20
N ILE A 175 -18.48 34.71 -1.06
CA ILE A 175 -19.74 34.00 -1.33
C ILE A 175 -20.47 33.56 -0.03
N GLY A 176 -19.84 33.69 1.14
CA GLY A 176 -20.46 33.33 2.44
C GLY A 176 -21.03 31.92 2.45
N HIS A 177 -20.27 30.95 3.06
CA HIS A 177 -20.75 29.64 3.51
C HIS A 177 -21.07 28.54 2.47
N GLU A 178 -20.21 28.26 1.52
CA GLU A 178 -20.32 26.98 0.82
C GLU A 178 -19.78 25.82 1.67
N LYS A 179 -20.60 25.28 2.56
CA LYS A 179 -20.27 24.08 3.33
C LYS A 179 -20.38 22.78 2.52
N MET A 180 -21.11 22.77 1.39
CA MET A 180 -21.29 21.58 0.55
C MET A 180 -20.20 21.49 -0.51
N LEU A 181 -19.14 20.71 -0.20
CA LEU A 181 -18.04 20.44 -1.13
C LEU A 181 -18.46 19.40 -2.19
N GLY A 182 -18.13 19.64 -3.44
CA GLY A 182 -18.34 18.74 -4.57
C GLY A 182 -18.42 19.50 -5.88
N GLU A 183 -17.84 18.92 -6.93
CA GLU A 183 -17.80 19.47 -8.29
C GLU A 183 -18.56 18.57 -9.29
N SER A 184 -19.01 17.40 -8.84
CA SER A 184 -19.79 16.49 -9.67
C SER A 184 -21.12 17.09 -10.10
N LYS A 185 -21.62 16.67 -11.27
CA LYS A 185 -22.91 17.15 -11.80
C LYS A 185 -24.08 16.97 -10.83
N PRO A 186 -24.23 15.81 -10.15
CA PRO A 186 -25.30 15.61 -9.18
C PRO A 186 -25.25 16.61 -8.02
N ILE A 187 -24.06 16.90 -7.50
CA ILE A 187 -23.92 17.83 -6.36
C ILE A 187 -24.18 19.28 -6.78
N LYS A 188 -23.73 19.67 -7.99
CA LYS A 188 -24.07 21.00 -8.52
C LYS A 188 -25.57 21.19 -8.69
N ALA A 189 -26.26 20.23 -9.30
CA ALA A 189 -27.69 20.23 -9.44
C ALA A 189 -28.44 20.27 -8.09
N LEU A 190 -28.00 19.44 -7.14
CA LEU A 190 -28.56 19.44 -5.78
C LEU A 190 -28.37 20.79 -5.09
N ARG A 191 -27.22 21.43 -5.24
CA ARG A 191 -26.91 22.74 -4.68
C ARG A 191 -27.84 23.83 -5.24
N GLU A 192 -28.06 23.83 -6.55
CA GLU A 192 -29.00 24.74 -7.20
C GLU A 192 -30.44 24.55 -6.67
N MET A 193 -30.89 23.31 -6.55
CA MET A 193 -32.18 22.99 -5.97
C MET A 193 -32.30 23.44 -4.50
N VAL A 194 -31.25 23.26 -3.70
CA VAL A 194 -31.22 23.75 -2.31
C VAL A 194 -31.46 25.26 -2.24
N TYR A 195 -30.79 26.04 -3.07
CA TYR A 195 -31.00 27.50 -3.10
C TYR A 195 -32.41 27.89 -3.55
N GLN A 196 -32.99 27.21 -4.55
CA GLN A 196 -34.35 27.45 -4.99
C GLN A 196 -35.39 27.14 -3.89
N VAL A 197 -35.19 26.00 -3.23
CA VAL A 197 -36.09 25.51 -2.16
C VAL A 197 -35.96 26.32 -0.87
N ALA A 198 -34.77 26.84 -0.58
CA ALA A 198 -34.50 27.62 0.63
C ALA A 198 -35.44 28.85 0.72
N ALA A 199 -35.72 29.51 -0.41
CA ALA A 199 -36.58 30.70 -0.46
C ALA A 199 -38.03 30.41 -0.15
N SER A 200 -38.50 29.14 -0.22
CA SER A 200 -39.88 28.75 0.05
C SER A 200 -40.06 28.30 1.51
N SER A 201 -41.33 28.31 2.01
CA SER A 201 -41.68 27.73 3.29
C SER A 201 -42.12 26.25 3.18
N ALA A 202 -42.05 25.66 1.98
CA ALA A 202 -42.50 24.30 1.73
C ALA A 202 -41.71 23.26 2.55
N THR A 203 -42.39 22.17 2.90
CA THR A 203 -41.78 20.99 3.51
C THR A 203 -40.81 20.34 2.51
N VAL A 204 -39.62 19.94 2.99
CA VAL A 204 -38.58 19.31 2.19
C VAL A 204 -38.28 17.93 2.72
N LEU A 205 -38.30 16.94 1.85
CA LEU A 205 -37.84 15.58 2.17
C LEU A 205 -36.49 15.35 1.53
N ILE A 206 -35.47 15.02 2.33
CA ILE A 206 -34.14 14.70 1.88
C ILE A 206 -33.97 13.18 1.94
N THR A 207 -33.79 12.55 0.79
CA THR A 207 -33.61 11.10 0.68
C THR A 207 -32.16 10.76 0.29
N GLY A 208 -31.68 9.60 0.72
CA GLY A 208 -30.35 9.11 0.37
C GLY A 208 -29.75 8.22 1.43
N GLU A 209 -28.73 7.47 1.07
CA GLU A 209 -28.07 6.52 1.96
C GLU A 209 -27.51 7.19 3.24
N SER A 210 -27.25 6.37 4.26
CA SER A 210 -26.60 6.86 5.47
C SER A 210 -25.21 7.43 5.15
N GLY A 211 -24.84 8.54 5.80
CA GLY A 211 -23.52 9.16 5.63
C GLY A 211 -23.32 9.97 4.34
N THR A 212 -24.34 10.17 3.51
CA THR A 212 -24.26 11.01 2.30
C THR A 212 -24.17 12.51 2.59
N GLY A 213 -24.56 12.96 3.80
CA GLY A 213 -24.55 14.37 4.24
C GLY A 213 -25.90 15.06 4.24
N LYS A 214 -27.02 14.32 4.45
CA LYS A 214 -28.40 14.86 4.51
C LYS A 214 -28.54 16.01 5.51
N GLU A 215 -27.87 15.92 6.67
CA GLU A 215 -27.86 16.98 7.67
C GLU A 215 -27.23 18.27 7.15
N LEU A 216 -26.14 18.18 6.36
CA LEU A 216 -25.51 19.34 5.74
C LEU A 216 -26.43 20.05 4.75
N VAL A 217 -27.23 19.28 3.99
CA VAL A 217 -28.23 19.83 3.09
C VAL A 217 -29.30 20.60 3.85
N SER A 218 -29.77 20.06 4.97
CA SER A 218 -30.75 20.75 5.82
C SER A 218 -30.21 22.04 6.43
N ASP A 219 -28.92 22.05 6.84
CA ASP A 219 -28.23 23.25 7.32
C ASP A 219 -28.21 24.35 6.24
N LEU A 220 -27.89 23.98 5.00
CA LEU A 220 -27.84 24.91 3.88
C LEU A 220 -29.22 25.47 3.54
N ILE A 221 -30.27 24.63 3.56
CA ILE A 221 -31.64 25.09 3.32
C ILE A 221 -32.05 26.12 4.39
N HIS A 222 -31.78 25.84 5.65
CA HIS A 222 -32.12 26.77 6.73
C HIS A 222 -31.32 28.08 6.62
N GLN A 223 -30.01 28.01 6.44
CA GLN A 223 -29.11 29.18 6.35
C GLN A 223 -29.41 30.11 5.18
N ASN A 224 -30.00 29.59 4.09
CA ASN A 224 -30.35 30.38 2.91
C ASN A 224 -31.89 30.68 2.88
N SER A 225 -32.62 30.42 3.95
CA SER A 225 -34.05 30.66 4.03
C SER A 225 -34.38 32.01 4.64
N SER A 226 -35.66 32.43 4.51
CA SER A 226 -36.18 33.59 5.23
C SER A 226 -36.20 33.46 6.75
N ARG A 227 -35.93 32.25 7.26
CA ARG A 227 -35.85 31.93 8.70
C ARG A 227 -34.43 31.69 9.17
N ALA A 228 -33.40 32.14 8.42
CA ALA A 228 -31.98 31.90 8.75
C ALA A 228 -31.57 32.42 10.13
N ASP A 229 -32.18 33.55 10.57
CA ASP A 229 -31.96 34.16 11.90
C ASP A 229 -32.88 33.64 13.00
N LYS A 230 -33.75 32.67 12.66
CA LYS A 230 -34.69 32.06 13.60
C LYS A 230 -34.16 30.78 14.20
N GLN A 231 -34.91 30.22 15.19
CA GLN A 231 -34.53 28.96 15.83
C GLN A 231 -34.44 27.82 14.80
N TYR A 232 -33.34 27.11 14.84
CA TYR A 232 -33.13 25.90 14.06
C TYR A 232 -32.83 24.74 15.00
N LEU A 233 -33.76 23.79 15.07
CA LEU A 233 -33.61 22.60 15.90
C LEU A 233 -33.43 21.36 15.04
N LYS A 234 -32.54 20.48 15.47
CA LYS A 234 -32.28 19.19 14.84
C LYS A 234 -32.74 18.10 15.80
N PHE A 235 -33.50 17.17 15.29
CA PHE A 235 -34.00 16.06 16.06
C PHE A 235 -33.84 14.75 15.26
N ASN A 236 -33.20 13.75 15.86
CA ASN A 236 -33.04 12.43 15.26
C ASN A 236 -34.10 11.49 15.86
N CYS A 237 -34.98 10.97 15.00
CA CYS A 237 -36.13 10.13 15.40
C CYS A 237 -35.71 8.72 15.80
N SER A 238 -34.57 8.22 15.37
CA SER A 238 -34.09 6.88 15.73
C SER A 238 -33.20 6.84 16.98
N ALA A 239 -32.75 7.99 17.49
CA ALA A 239 -31.83 8.06 18.63
C ALA A 239 -32.50 7.92 20.00
N VAL A 240 -33.82 7.97 20.08
CA VAL A 240 -34.59 8.02 21.34
C VAL A 240 -35.60 6.88 21.40
N ALA A 241 -35.82 6.31 22.58
CA ALA A 241 -36.89 5.31 22.77
C ALA A 241 -38.26 5.90 22.42
N GLU A 242 -39.12 5.12 21.78
CA GLU A 242 -40.43 5.56 21.24
C GLU A 242 -41.30 6.35 22.26
N SER A 243 -41.33 5.90 23.51
CA SER A 243 -42.09 6.56 24.58
C SER A 243 -41.55 7.96 24.95
N LEU A 244 -40.24 8.18 24.74
CA LEU A 244 -39.61 9.48 24.97
C LEU A 244 -39.69 10.37 23.75
N LEU A 245 -39.69 9.78 22.55
CA LEU A 245 -39.76 10.48 21.27
C LEU A 245 -40.98 11.42 21.19
N GLU A 246 -42.17 10.91 21.55
CA GLU A 246 -43.42 11.70 21.54
C GLU A 246 -43.37 12.87 22.55
N SER A 247 -42.88 12.61 23.77
CA SER A 247 -42.75 13.61 24.82
C SER A 247 -41.69 14.68 24.50
N ASP A 248 -40.60 14.31 23.81
CA ASP A 248 -39.57 15.26 23.39
C ASP A 248 -40.04 16.13 22.22
N LEU A 249 -40.73 15.55 21.24
CA LEU A 249 -41.23 16.31 20.08
C LEU A 249 -42.42 17.21 20.41
N PHE A 250 -43.40 16.68 21.10
CA PHE A 250 -44.67 17.40 21.34
C PHE A 250 -44.82 18.00 22.76
N GLY A 251 -43.92 17.62 23.70
CA GLY A 251 -44.00 18.02 25.09
C GLY A 251 -44.97 17.16 25.89
N TYR A 252 -45.08 17.42 27.19
CA TYR A 252 -45.98 16.72 28.09
C TYR A 252 -46.48 17.61 29.21
N GLU A 253 -47.69 17.30 29.71
CA GLU A 253 -48.24 17.91 30.89
C GLU A 253 -47.87 17.15 32.16
N LYS A 254 -47.93 17.84 33.29
CA LYS A 254 -47.74 17.21 34.60
C LYS A 254 -48.69 16.05 34.79
N GLY A 255 -48.16 14.87 35.12
CA GLY A 255 -48.96 13.66 35.34
C GLY A 255 -49.23 12.83 34.08
N ALA A 256 -48.68 13.17 32.94
CA ALA A 256 -48.87 12.45 31.67
C ALA A 256 -48.35 11.00 31.72
N PHE A 257 -47.29 10.75 32.50
CA PHE A 257 -46.75 9.41 32.75
C PHE A 257 -46.03 9.36 34.12
N THR A 258 -45.63 8.17 34.57
CA THR A 258 -44.91 7.97 35.82
C THR A 258 -43.54 8.66 35.74
N GLY A 259 -43.37 9.77 36.49
CA GLY A 259 -42.16 10.62 36.46
C GLY A 259 -42.39 12.02 35.88
N ALA A 260 -43.53 12.32 35.28
CA ALA A 260 -43.88 13.66 34.79
C ALA A 260 -44.23 14.59 35.97
N THR A 261 -43.23 15.12 36.66
CA THR A 261 -43.40 16.00 37.85
C THR A 261 -43.77 17.43 37.50
N GLY A 262 -43.56 17.84 36.25
CA GLY A 262 -43.84 19.17 35.72
C GLY A 262 -44.28 19.13 34.26
N THR A 263 -44.72 20.27 33.73
CA THR A 263 -45.00 20.45 32.29
C THR A 263 -43.70 20.73 31.54
N HIS A 264 -43.52 20.12 30.36
CA HIS A 264 -42.35 20.28 29.50
C HIS A 264 -42.79 20.68 28.09
N LYS A 265 -42.09 21.67 27.51
CA LYS A 265 -42.29 22.09 26.11
C LYS A 265 -41.56 21.13 25.16
N GLY A 266 -42.26 20.74 24.09
CA GLY A 266 -41.65 19.92 23.04
C GLY A 266 -40.90 20.71 22.00
N LYS A 267 -40.13 20.01 21.13
CA LYS A 267 -39.34 20.60 20.07
C LYS A 267 -40.16 21.43 19.07
N PHE A 268 -41.41 21.08 18.82
CA PHE A 268 -42.31 21.89 17.99
C PHE A 268 -42.59 23.25 18.61
N GLU A 269 -42.83 23.33 19.92
CA GLU A 269 -43.04 24.61 20.62
C GLU A 269 -41.76 25.43 20.70
N GLU A 270 -40.61 24.76 20.90
CA GLU A 270 -39.28 25.42 20.92
C GLU A 270 -38.88 25.96 19.53
N ALA A 271 -39.32 25.30 18.43
CA ALA A 271 -39.03 25.69 17.06
C ALA A 271 -40.03 26.69 16.49
N ASP A 272 -41.00 27.19 17.27
CA ASP A 272 -42.05 28.08 16.78
C ASP A 272 -41.47 29.35 16.12
N GLY A 273 -41.97 29.69 14.93
CA GLY A 273 -41.42 30.73 14.05
C GLY A 273 -40.14 30.37 13.34
N GLY A 274 -39.56 29.18 13.59
CA GLY A 274 -38.27 28.70 13.09
C GLY A 274 -38.36 27.52 12.16
N THR A 275 -37.34 26.64 12.25
CA THR A 275 -37.21 25.42 11.41
C THR A 275 -36.90 24.22 12.30
N LEU A 276 -37.58 23.10 12.05
CA LEU A 276 -37.27 21.81 12.70
C LEU A 276 -36.80 20.81 11.64
N PHE A 277 -35.61 20.28 11.84
CA PHE A 277 -35.07 19.19 11.06
C PHE A 277 -35.30 17.86 11.75
N LEU A 278 -36.00 16.94 11.05
CA LEU A 278 -36.32 15.59 11.52
C LEU A 278 -35.50 14.58 10.75
N ASP A 279 -34.48 14.00 11.40
CA ASP A 279 -33.62 12.98 10.77
C ASP A 279 -34.21 11.58 11.05
N GLU A 280 -34.02 10.66 10.09
CA GLU A 280 -34.50 9.27 10.09
C GLU A 280 -36.02 9.17 10.33
N ILE A 281 -36.80 9.99 9.60
CA ILE A 281 -38.27 10.06 9.75
C ILE A 281 -38.96 8.75 9.38
N GLY A 282 -38.30 7.85 8.64
CA GLY A 282 -38.86 6.54 8.28
C GLY A 282 -39.07 5.58 9.47
N ASP A 283 -38.40 5.85 10.60
CA ASP A 283 -38.37 4.95 11.75
C ASP A 283 -39.43 5.28 12.82
N ILE A 284 -40.28 6.27 12.58
CA ILE A 284 -41.33 6.67 13.57
C ILE A 284 -42.52 5.73 13.58
N SER A 285 -43.09 5.51 14.77
CA SER A 285 -44.27 4.65 14.98
C SER A 285 -45.53 5.19 14.34
N PRO A 286 -46.56 4.34 14.06
CA PRO A 286 -47.84 4.77 13.51
C PRO A 286 -48.56 5.85 14.34
N LYS A 287 -48.41 5.83 15.66
CA LYS A 287 -48.94 6.85 16.55
C LYS A 287 -48.26 8.20 16.29
N MET A 288 -46.93 8.21 16.22
CA MET A 288 -46.15 9.41 15.92
C MET A 288 -46.46 9.97 14.52
N GLN A 289 -46.65 9.11 13.54
CA GLN A 289 -47.07 9.53 12.19
C GLN A 289 -48.37 10.31 12.21
N THR A 290 -49.32 9.91 13.04
CA THR A 290 -50.62 10.61 13.19
C THR A 290 -50.45 11.98 13.83
N SER A 291 -49.66 12.09 14.89
CA SER A 291 -49.39 13.36 15.58
C SER A 291 -48.63 14.34 14.68
N LEU A 292 -47.61 13.82 13.92
CA LEU A 292 -46.86 14.62 12.96
C LEU A 292 -47.73 15.11 11.79
N LEU A 293 -48.64 14.27 11.30
CA LEU A 293 -49.56 14.66 10.23
C LEU A 293 -50.44 15.86 10.63
N ARG A 294 -50.96 15.86 11.86
CA ARG A 294 -51.73 17.00 12.39
C ARG A 294 -50.89 18.27 12.47
N ALA A 295 -49.67 18.17 13.00
CA ALA A 295 -48.72 19.31 13.05
C ALA A 295 -48.45 19.90 11.67
N LEU A 296 -48.32 19.04 10.62
CA LEU A 296 -48.06 19.46 9.24
C LEU A 296 -49.30 19.99 8.50
N GLN A 297 -50.53 19.54 8.84
CA GLN A 297 -51.74 19.93 8.14
C GLN A 297 -52.45 21.12 8.81
N GLU A 298 -52.56 21.08 10.13
CA GLU A 298 -53.34 22.02 10.91
C GLU A 298 -52.49 23.10 11.57
N GLY A 299 -51.12 22.88 11.65
CA GLY A 299 -50.24 23.77 12.41
C GLY A 299 -50.49 23.69 13.92
N GLU A 300 -51.08 22.59 14.40
CA GLU A 300 -51.43 22.38 15.79
C GLU A 300 -50.78 21.13 16.35
N ILE A 301 -50.34 21.20 17.59
CA ILE A 301 -49.80 20.07 18.34
C ILE A 301 -50.52 19.89 19.64
N PHE A 302 -50.44 18.69 20.23
CA PHE A 302 -50.98 18.36 21.54
C PHE A 302 -49.88 17.82 22.43
N ARG A 303 -49.72 18.34 23.64
CA ARG A 303 -48.80 17.73 24.62
C ARG A 303 -49.34 16.37 25.07
N VAL A 304 -48.41 15.48 25.35
CA VAL A 304 -48.79 14.17 25.92
C VAL A 304 -49.55 14.39 27.24
N GLY A 305 -50.73 13.78 27.34
CA GLY A 305 -51.63 13.95 28.49
C GLY A 305 -52.52 15.19 28.44
N SER A 306 -52.55 15.93 27.34
CA SER A 306 -53.39 17.10 27.14
C SER A 306 -54.24 16.99 25.86
N ASN A 307 -55.46 17.54 25.90
CA ASN A 307 -56.33 17.70 24.71
C ASN A 307 -56.40 19.16 24.23
N THR A 308 -55.60 20.06 24.79
CA THR A 308 -55.58 21.46 24.40
C THR A 308 -54.67 21.64 23.21
N PRO A 309 -55.17 22.15 22.04
CA PRO A 309 -54.30 22.41 20.88
C PRO A 309 -53.40 23.62 21.14
N ILE A 310 -52.15 23.51 20.66
CA ILE A 310 -51.16 24.58 20.68
C ILE A 310 -50.79 24.86 19.21
N SER A 311 -51.09 26.08 18.74
CA SER A 311 -50.73 26.49 17.38
C SER A 311 -49.24 26.79 17.28
N VAL A 312 -48.62 26.29 16.21
CA VAL A 312 -47.17 26.46 15.93
C VAL A 312 -46.95 26.74 14.44
N ASP A 313 -46.01 27.65 14.14
CA ASP A 313 -45.56 27.94 12.78
C ASP A 313 -44.12 27.44 12.58
N VAL A 314 -43.98 26.19 12.25
CA VAL A 314 -42.63 25.54 12.09
C VAL A 314 -42.43 25.06 10.67
N ARG A 315 -41.33 25.49 10.04
CA ARG A 315 -40.87 24.90 8.78
C ARG A 315 -40.27 23.54 9.04
N ILE A 316 -40.77 22.51 8.36
CA ILE A 316 -40.24 21.14 8.51
C ILE A 316 -39.29 20.78 7.35
N ILE A 317 -38.11 20.24 7.70
CA ILE A 317 -37.19 19.56 6.80
C ILE A 317 -37.04 18.15 7.35
N ALA A 318 -37.41 17.13 6.58
CA ALA A 318 -37.33 15.73 6.97
C ALA A 318 -36.22 15.03 6.19
N ALA A 319 -35.54 14.07 6.82
CA ALA A 319 -34.54 13.23 6.16
C ALA A 319 -34.75 11.74 6.45
N THR A 320 -34.44 10.90 5.51
CA THR A 320 -34.47 9.43 5.67
C THR A 320 -33.50 8.72 4.77
N ASN A 321 -33.02 7.57 5.22
CA ASN A 321 -32.28 6.59 4.41
C ASN A 321 -33.20 5.46 3.90
N SER A 322 -34.44 5.40 4.39
CA SER A 322 -35.43 4.38 4.05
C SER A 322 -36.21 4.76 2.79
N GLU A 323 -36.59 3.77 1.99
CA GLU A 323 -37.47 3.93 0.83
C GLU A 323 -38.93 4.04 1.32
N LEU A 324 -39.37 5.29 1.61
CA LEU A 324 -40.71 5.53 2.18
C LEU A 324 -41.86 5.01 1.31
N GLU A 325 -41.71 5.02 -0.02
CA GLU A 325 -42.68 4.48 -0.96
C GLU A 325 -42.95 2.99 -0.70
N LYS A 326 -41.87 2.21 -0.55
CA LYS A 326 -41.99 0.79 -0.18
C LYS A 326 -42.56 0.61 1.23
N ALA A 327 -42.24 1.52 2.16
CA ALA A 327 -42.83 1.47 3.50
C ALA A 327 -44.32 1.77 3.49
N VAL A 328 -44.82 2.66 2.61
CA VAL A 328 -46.24 2.91 2.38
C VAL A 328 -46.93 1.67 1.80
N GLU A 329 -46.36 1.07 0.75
CA GLU A 329 -46.90 -0.17 0.16
C GLU A 329 -47.00 -1.32 1.19
N ALA A 330 -46.00 -1.40 2.08
CA ALA A 330 -45.98 -2.39 3.16
C ALA A 330 -46.88 -2.04 4.36
N GLY A 331 -47.60 -0.92 4.34
CA GLY A 331 -48.47 -0.43 5.43
C GLY A 331 -47.72 0.00 6.71
N LYS A 332 -46.40 0.19 6.63
CA LYS A 332 -45.56 0.65 7.74
C LYS A 332 -45.51 2.17 7.88
N PHE A 333 -45.75 2.88 6.79
CA PHE A 333 -45.79 4.33 6.73
C PHE A 333 -47.11 4.79 6.14
N ARG A 334 -47.72 5.85 6.69
CA ARG A 334 -48.99 6.35 6.21
C ARG A 334 -48.82 7.12 4.91
N GLU A 335 -49.66 6.86 3.95
CA GLU A 335 -49.66 7.50 2.63
C GLU A 335 -49.94 9.01 2.72
N ASP A 336 -50.88 9.43 3.59
CA ASP A 336 -51.22 10.84 3.79
C ASP A 336 -50.06 11.65 4.35
N LEU A 337 -49.28 11.08 5.29
CA LEU A 337 -48.08 11.71 5.83
C LEU A 337 -47.00 11.78 4.80
N TYR A 338 -46.80 10.72 4.00
CA TYR A 338 -45.80 10.69 2.94
C TYR A 338 -46.02 11.86 1.97
N TYR A 339 -47.20 12.03 1.42
CA TYR A 339 -47.50 13.16 0.52
C TYR A 339 -47.33 14.54 1.16
N ARG A 340 -47.57 14.67 2.46
CA ARG A 340 -47.36 15.94 3.16
C ARG A 340 -45.90 16.26 3.45
N LEU A 341 -45.07 15.24 3.62
CA LEU A 341 -43.60 15.37 3.75
C LEU A 341 -42.92 15.56 2.40
N ASN A 342 -43.35 14.82 1.39
CA ASN A 342 -42.73 14.78 0.05
C ASN A 342 -43.32 15.88 -0.89
N VAL A 343 -43.38 17.13 -0.41
CA VAL A 343 -43.75 18.27 -1.26
C VAL A 343 -42.59 18.60 -2.21
N ILE A 344 -41.39 18.62 -1.70
CA ILE A 344 -40.15 18.77 -2.47
C ILE A 344 -39.19 17.67 -2.05
N ASN A 345 -38.79 16.81 -2.98
CA ASN A 345 -37.80 15.76 -2.75
C ASN A 345 -36.41 16.18 -3.20
N LEU A 346 -35.44 16.11 -2.30
CA LEU A 346 -34.00 16.29 -2.60
C LEU A 346 -33.28 14.95 -2.42
N HIS A 347 -33.01 14.30 -3.54
CA HIS A 347 -32.28 13.03 -3.50
C HIS A 347 -30.78 13.24 -3.49
N GLN A 348 -30.11 12.67 -2.47
CA GLN A 348 -28.66 12.73 -2.31
C GLN A 348 -28.01 11.44 -2.79
N VAL A 349 -27.30 11.53 -3.93
CA VAL A 349 -26.63 10.38 -4.53
C VAL A 349 -25.49 9.85 -3.66
N PRO A 350 -25.29 8.53 -3.60
CA PRO A 350 -24.19 7.92 -2.86
C PRO A 350 -22.84 8.29 -3.44
N LEU A 351 -21.78 8.20 -2.62
CA LEU A 351 -20.43 8.62 -2.98
C LEU A 351 -19.85 7.86 -4.17
N ARG A 352 -20.20 6.57 -4.33
CA ARG A 352 -19.80 5.74 -5.49
C ARG A 352 -20.30 6.26 -6.84
N GLU A 353 -21.39 7.03 -6.86
CA GLU A 353 -21.96 7.65 -8.08
C GLU A 353 -21.41 9.05 -8.37
N ARG A 354 -20.59 9.59 -7.46
CA ARG A 354 -19.89 10.89 -7.58
C ARG A 354 -18.40 10.77 -7.31
N LYS A 355 -17.73 9.85 -7.97
CA LYS A 355 -16.31 9.54 -7.77
C LYS A 355 -15.40 10.77 -7.92
N ASP A 356 -15.78 11.72 -8.76
CA ASP A 356 -15.05 12.99 -8.97
C ASP A 356 -14.91 13.80 -7.66
N ASP A 357 -15.84 13.63 -6.72
CA ASP A 357 -15.82 14.35 -5.44
C ASP A 357 -14.94 13.66 -4.38
N ILE A 358 -14.58 12.37 -4.55
CA ILE A 358 -13.85 11.60 -3.53
C ILE A 358 -12.52 12.25 -3.19
N VAL A 359 -11.73 12.59 -4.20
CA VAL A 359 -10.39 13.17 -3.99
C VAL A 359 -10.48 14.56 -3.37
N LEU A 360 -11.44 15.36 -3.79
CA LEU A 360 -11.69 16.68 -3.23
C LEU A 360 -12.07 16.61 -1.75
N LEU A 361 -13.02 15.74 -1.42
CA LEU A 361 -13.46 15.51 -0.03
C LEU A 361 -12.31 14.94 0.84
N ALA A 362 -11.60 13.93 0.35
CA ALA A 362 -10.47 13.33 1.04
C ALA A 362 -9.36 14.36 1.33
N THR A 363 -9.05 15.22 0.36
CA THR A 363 -8.07 16.29 0.53
C THR A 363 -8.52 17.31 1.57
N ASN A 364 -9.80 17.69 1.56
CA ASN A 364 -10.35 18.61 2.55
C ASN A 364 -10.29 18.02 3.96
N PHE A 365 -10.67 16.74 4.13
CA PHE A 365 -10.55 16.04 5.41
C PHE A 365 -9.09 15.90 5.86
N LEU A 366 -8.16 15.61 4.93
CA LEU A 366 -6.74 15.57 5.26
C LEU A 366 -6.27 16.90 5.84
N LEU A 367 -6.59 18.03 5.22
CA LEU A 367 -6.23 19.35 5.70
C LEU A 367 -6.83 19.62 7.08
N LYS A 368 -8.14 19.31 7.28
CA LYS A 368 -8.84 19.42 8.56
C LYS A 368 -8.16 18.61 9.67
N PHE A 369 -7.84 17.35 9.41
CA PHE A 369 -7.25 16.49 10.44
C PHE A 369 -5.77 16.71 10.64
N ARG A 370 -5.03 17.14 9.62
CA ARG A 370 -3.64 17.58 9.75
C ARG A 370 -3.51 18.70 10.80
N GLU A 371 -4.34 19.71 10.70
CA GLU A 371 -4.36 20.84 11.65
C GLU A 371 -4.77 20.36 13.05
N ARG A 372 -5.84 19.57 13.14
CA ARG A 372 -6.37 19.05 14.41
C ARG A 372 -5.37 18.18 15.16
N PHE A 373 -4.63 17.31 14.47
CA PHE A 373 -3.69 16.36 15.08
C PHE A 373 -2.23 16.84 15.02
N LYS A 374 -1.98 18.04 14.48
CA LYS A 374 -0.64 18.63 14.31
C LYS A 374 0.33 17.67 13.60
N LYS A 375 -0.15 17.03 12.52
CA LYS A 375 0.63 16.10 11.69
C LYS A 375 1.21 16.82 10.47
N GLU A 376 2.40 16.41 10.02
CA GLU A 376 3.10 17.00 8.88
C GLU A 376 2.67 16.43 7.51
N VAL A 377 1.51 15.77 7.45
CA VAL A 377 0.99 15.21 6.20
C VAL A 377 0.52 16.33 5.27
N THR A 378 1.09 16.41 4.08
CA THR A 378 0.79 17.49 3.13
C THR A 378 -0.04 17.08 1.92
N PHE A 379 -0.06 15.79 1.56
CA PHE A 379 -0.74 15.30 0.37
C PHE A 379 -1.17 13.83 0.49
N LEU A 380 -2.03 13.41 -0.45
CA LEU A 380 -2.42 12.02 -0.67
C LEU A 380 -1.54 11.43 -1.78
N PRO A 381 -0.72 10.39 -1.53
CA PRO A 381 0.03 9.69 -2.57
C PRO A 381 -0.89 9.06 -3.62
N ASN A 382 -0.41 8.88 -4.86
CA ASN A 382 -1.22 8.30 -5.95
C ASN A 382 -1.79 6.92 -5.60
N SER A 383 -1.00 6.07 -4.94
CA SER A 383 -1.47 4.75 -4.49
C SER A 383 -2.61 4.82 -3.48
N VAL A 384 -2.65 5.88 -2.66
CA VAL A 384 -3.77 6.15 -1.75
C VAL A 384 -4.98 6.64 -2.53
N VAL A 385 -4.78 7.55 -3.49
CA VAL A 385 -5.87 8.06 -4.34
C VAL A 385 -6.52 6.94 -5.15
N GLU A 386 -5.73 6.06 -5.78
CA GLU A 386 -6.24 4.89 -6.51
C GLU A 386 -7.09 3.98 -5.59
N ARG A 387 -6.64 3.74 -4.39
CA ARG A 387 -7.37 2.94 -3.40
C ARG A 387 -8.70 3.62 -3.01
N LEU A 388 -8.71 4.94 -2.80
CA LEU A 388 -9.93 5.70 -2.49
C LEU A 388 -10.94 5.67 -3.64
N LEU A 389 -10.48 5.72 -4.90
CA LEU A 389 -11.35 5.69 -6.09
C LEU A 389 -11.89 4.30 -6.43
N SER A 390 -11.19 3.24 -6.01
CA SER A 390 -11.59 1.86 -6.25
C SER A 390 -12.58 1.30 -5.23
N TYR A 391 -12.80 1.99 -4.11
CA TYR A 391 -13.69 1.53 -3.04
C TYR A 391 -15.10 2.09 -3.19
N ASP A 392 -16.13 1.30 -2.84
CA ASP A 392 -17.55 1.64 -3.07
C ASP A 392 -18.16 2.57 -2.02
N TRP A 393 -17.51 2.77 -0.89
CA TRP A 393 -17.94 3.67 0.20
C TRP A 393 -19.36 3.38 0.70
N PRO A 394 -19.65 2.19 1.25
CA PRO A 394 -20.99 1.88 1.78
C PRO A 394 -21.45 2.85 2.88
N GLY A 395 -20.55 3.41 3.68
CA GLY A 395 -20.81 4.46 4.66
C GLY A 395 -20.64 5.88 4.12
N ASN A 396 -20.51 6.04 2.79
CA ASN A 396 -20.44 7.31 2.09
C ASN A 396 -19.40 8.30 2.64
N VAL A 397 -19.75 9.57 2.76
CA VAL A 397 -18.85 10.65 3.21
C VAL A 397 -18.43 10.47 4.67
N ARG A 398 -19.30 9.91 5.52
CA ARG A 398 -18.98 9.63 6.92
C ARG A 398 -17.86 8.59 7.04
N GLU A 399 -17.90 7.54 6.22
CA GLU A 399 -16.86 6.52 6.18
C GLU A 399 -15.55 7.09 5.61
N LEU A 400 -15.62 7.88 4.54
CA LEU A 400 -14.47 8.56 3.97
C LEU A 400 -13.80 9.47 5.00
N GLU A 401 -14.58 10.29 5.73
CA GLU A 401 -14.06 11.17 6.78
C GLU A 401 -13.31 10.37 7.87
N ASN A 402 -13.94 9.30 8.38
CA ASN A 402 -13.33 8.43 9.39
C ASN A 402 -12.06 7.72 8.88
N THR A 403 -12.08 7.30 7.62
CA THR A 403 -10.93 6.66 6.97
C THR A 403 -9.75 7.61 6.84
N ILE A 404 -9.97 8.83 6.38
CA ILE A 404 -8.91 9.86 6.29
C ILE A 404 -8.44 10.27 7.68
N GLN A 405 -9.34 10.41 8.65
CA GLN A 405 -8.98 10.69 10.04
C GLN A 405 -8.02 9.64 10.59
N ARG A 406 -8.34 8.36 10.41
CA ARG A 406 -7.49 7.23 10.82
C ARG A 406 -6.15 7.25 10.08
N ALA A 407 -6.16 7.45 8.77
CA ALA A 407 -4.96 7.49 7.95
C ALA A 407 -3.99 8.61 8.38
N VAL A 408 -4.51 9.80 8.71
CA VAL A 408 -3.71 10.91 9.24
C VAL A 408 -3.13 10.58 10.60
N LEU A 409 -3.91 9.98 11.50
CA LEU A 409 -3.42 9.57 12.83
C LEU A 409 -2.29 8.54 12.74
N LEU A 410 -2.44 7.54 11.86
CA LEU A 410 -1.49 6.44 11.69
C LEU A 410 -0.32 6.78 10.76
N SER A 411 -0.32 7.95 10.14
CA SER A 411 0.76 8.39 9.25
C SER A 411 2.11 8.45 9.96
N ARG A 412 3.16 7.97 9.29
CA ARG A 412 4.55 8.01 9.76
C ARG A 412 5.36 8.93 8.84
N ASN A 413 6.24 9.74 9.42
CA ASN A 413 7.13 10.66 8.69
C ASN A 413 6.39 11.56 7.67
N GLY A 414 5.16 11.99 8.00
CA GLY A 414 4.38 12.87 7.12
C GLY A 414 3.80 12.19 5.87
N VAL A 415 3.83 10.86 5.77
CA VAL A 415 3.33 10.10 4.60
C VAL A 415 2.20 9.17 5.02
N ILE A 416 1.11 9.15 4.25
CA ILE A 416 0.04 8.17 4.35
C ILE A 416 0.34 7.01 3.39
N SER A 417 0.30 5.77 3.88
CA SER A 417 0.33 4.57 3.07
C SER A 417 -1.08 4.04 2.80
N PRO A 418 -1.31 3.23 1.74
CA PRO A 418 -2.60 2.58 1.50
C PRO A 418 -3.10 1.73 2.67
N ASP A 419 -2.20 1.12 3.44
CA ASP A 419 -2.55 0.31 4.61
C ASP A 419 -3.12 1.14 5.76
N ASN A 420 -2.75 2.42 5.85
CA ASN A 420 -3.30 3.33 6.85
C ASN A 420 -4.80 3.62 6.64
N LEU A 421 -5.31 3.40 5.43
CA LEU A 421 -6.74 3.58 5.13
C LEU A 421 -7.59 2.48 5.79
N GLY A 422 -7.05 1.24 5.91
CA GLY A 422 -7.79 0.09 6.44
C GLY A 422 -9.06 -0.23 5.66
N ILE A 423 -9.07 0.09 4.38
CA ILE A 423 -10.07 -0.32 3.41
C ILE A 423 -9.42 -1.32 2.46
N HIS A 424 -10.11 -2.41 2.21
CA HIS A 424 -9.70 -3.41 1.24
C HIS A 424 -10.61 -3.28 0.01
N PRO A 425 -10.08 -3.28 -1.22
CA PRO A 425 -10.94 -3.38 -2.39
C PRO A 425 -11.70 -4.71 -2.26
N LYS A 426 -12.97 -4.73 -2.63
CA LYS A 426 -13.66 -5.98 -2.89
C LYS A 426 -12.88 -6.67 -4.01
N THR A 427 -12.02 -7.63 -3.69
CA THR A 427 -11.72 -8.71 -4.60
C THR A 427 -13.04 -9.46 -4.79
N GLU A 428 -13.29 -9.97 -5.99
CA GLU A 428 -14.51 -10.77 -6.29
C GLU A 428 -14.68 -12.01 -5.38
N GLU A 429 -13.83 -12.14 -4.37
CA GLU A 429 -13.75 -13.17 -3.33
C GLU A 429 -14.13 -12.68 -1.92
N ASP A 430 -14.62 -11.44 -1.72
CA ASP A 430 -15.22 -11.02 -0.45
C ASP A 430 -16.63 -11.65 -0.28
N THR A 431 -16.63 -12.99 -0.35
CA THR A 431 -17.64 -13.79 0.32
C THR A 431 -17.46 -13.57 1.83
N ASP A 432 -18.52 -13.05 2.45
CA ASP A 432 -18.87 -13.06 3.86
C ASP A 432 -17.80 -13.61 4.82
N PRO A 433 -17.17 -12.82 5.72
CA PRO A 433 -16.20 -13.33 6.71
C PRO A 433 -16.73 -14.57 7.47
N SER A 434 -18.07 -14.69 7.61
CA SER A 434 -18.74 -15.87 8.13
C SER A 434 -18.64 -17.09 7.19
N ALA A 435 -18.35 -16.90 5.90
CA ALA A 435 -18.15 -18.00 4.97
C ALA A 435 -16.76 -18.62 5.08
N LEU A 436 -15.73 -17.80 5.38
CA LEU A 436 -14.38 -18.31 5.65
C LEU A 436 -14.34 -19.09 6.97
N ASP A 437 -15.00 -18.58 8.01
CA ASP A 437 -15.15 -19.31 9.30
C ASP A 437 -15.93 -20.62 9.10
N ARG A 438 -17.04 -20.60 8.38
CA ARG A 438 -17.79 -21.84 8.03
C ARG A 438 -17.01 -22.80 7.15
N SER A 439 -16.15 -22.31 6.26
CA SER A 439 -15.30 -23.17 5.43
C SER A 439 -14.16 -23.82 6.23
N LEU A 440 -13.69 -23.15 7.28
CA LEU A 440 -12.66 -23.66 8.20
C LEU A 440 -13.25 -24.54 9.29
N GLU A 441 -14.48 -24.33 9.74
CA GLU A 441 -15.18 -25.17 10.74
C GLU A 441 -15.17 -26.64 10.35
N LYS A 442 -15.32 -26.97 9.07
CA LYS A 442 -15.26 -28.36 8.57
C LYS A 442 -13.92 -29.06 8.82
N PHE A 443 -12.84 -28.30 9.13
CA PHE A 443 -11.51 -28.84 9.43
C PHE A 443 -11.24 -28.95 10.92
N PHE A 444 -11.97 -28.24 11.80
CA PHE A 444 -11.73 -28.24 13.25
C PHE A 444 -12.31 -29.47 13.97
N ASP A 445 -13.33 -30.10 13.42
CA ASP A 445 -13.98 -31.28 14.01
C ASP A 445 -13.25 -32.61 13.73
N ARG A 446 -12.05 -32.58 13.14
CA ARG A 446 -11.30 -33.77 12.73
C ARG A 446 -9.85 -33.71 13.22
N PRO A 447 -9.20 -34.87 13.41
CA PRO A 447 -7.77 -34.92 13.68
C PRO A 447 -6.96 -34.20 12.58
N LEU A 448 -5.91 -33.50 12.96
CA LEU A 448 -5.07 -32.68 12.05
C LEU A 448 -4.67 -33.41 10.76
N LYS A 449 -4.34 -34.70 10.85
CA LYS A 449 -3.92 -35.53 9.71
C LYS A 449 -5.04 -35.72 8.69
N GLU A 450 -6.28 -35.81 9.12
CA GLU A 450 -7.46 -35.95 8.26
C GLU A 450 -7.84 -34.58 7.65
N SER A 451 -7.77 -33.52 8.44
CA SER A 451 -8.03 -32.15 7.99
C SER A 451 -7.06 -31.71 6.88
N VAL A 452 -5.77 -32.04 7.03
CA VAL A 452 -4.74 -31.80 6.01
C VAL A 452 -5.03 -32.61 4.74
N ALA A 453 -5.45 -33.86 4.88
CA ALA A 453 -5.79 -34.70 3.71
C ALA A 453 -7.00 -34.17 2.93
N VAL A 454 -8.04 -33.68 3.62
CA VAL A 454 -9.21 -33.05 2.99
C VAL A 454 -8.81 -31.76 2.30
N PHE A 455 -8.02 -30.91 2.94
CA PHE A 455 -7.53 -29.65 2.37
C PHE A 455 -6.68 -29.90 1.10
N GLU A 456 -5.74 -30.85 1.16
CA GLU A 456 -4.92 -31.21 -0.01
C GLU A 456 -5.78 -31.77 -1.16
N THR A 457 -6.82 -32.53 -0.84
CA THR A 457 -7.77 -33.05 -1.84
C THR A 457 -8.52 -31.94 -2.55
N GLU A 458 -9.08 -30.99 -1.80
CA GLU A 458 -9.78 -29.83 -2.35
C GLU A 458 -8.86 -28.94 -3.19
N LEU A 459 -7.62 -28.71 -2.72
CA LEU A 459 -6.64 -27.89 -3.42
C LEU A 459 -6.22 -28.51 -4.77
N ILE A 460 -5.98 -29.84 -4.80
CA ILE A 460 -5.62 -30.54 -6.02
C ILE A 460 -6.82 -30.59 -6.99
N ALA A 461 -8.03 -30.86 -6.49
CA ALA A 461 -9.24 -30.87 -7.30
C ALA A 461 -9.55 -29.51 -7.92
N GLY A 462 -9.44 -28.42 -7.14
CA GLY A 462 -9.62 -27.05 -7.61
C GLY A 462 -8.58 -26.63 -8.65
N ALA A 463 -7.32 -27.02 -8.47
CA ALA A 463 -6.27 -26.78 -9.45
C ALA A 463 -6.50 -27.55 -10.76
N LEU A 464 -6.98 -28.79 -10.69
CA LEU A 464 -7.35 -29.59 -11.88
C LEU A 464 -8.54 -29.00 -12.64
N ASP A 465 -9.54 -28.50 -11.93
CA ASP A 465 -10.71 -27.84 -12.53
C ASP A 465 -10.29 -26.55 -13.24
N LYS A 466 -9.51 -25.69 -12.57
CA LYS A 466 -9.00 -24.43 -13.11
C LYS A 466 -8.14 -24.60 -14.38
N HIS A 467 -7.37 -25.68 -14.46
CA HIS A 467 -6.45 -25.94 -15.57
C HIS A 467 -6.96 -27.05 -16.52
N ASN A 468 -8.28 -27.35 -16.49
CA ASN A 468 -8.92 -28.35 -17.39
C ASN A 468 -8.19 -29.69 -17.41
N GLY A 469 -7.71 -30.17 -16.27
CA GLY A 469 -7.00 -31.41 -16.11
C GLY A 469 -5.61 -31.49 -16.74
N ARG A 470 -4.98 -30.37 -17.08
CA ARG A 470 -3.60 -30.31 -17.60
C ARG A 470 -2.60 -30.43 -16.46
N ILE A 471 -1.98 -31.58 -16.34
CA ILE A 471 -1.07 -31.92 -15.23
C ILE A 471 0.13 -30.96 -15.14
N ASP A 472 0.67 -30.53 -16.29
CA ASP A 472 1.83 -29.64 -16.30
C ASP A 472 1.53 -28.28 -15.67
N ASP A 473 0.40 -27.68 -16.03
CA ASP A 473 -0.06 -26.39 -15.51
C ASP A 473 -0.42 -26.49 -14.00
N VAL A 474 -0.99 -27.65 -13.59
CA VAL A 474 -1.29 -27.94 -12.18
C VAL A 474 -0.01 -28.08 -11.34
N CYS A 475 1.02 -28.74 -11.88
CA CYS A 475 2.31 -28.86 -11.20
C CYS A 475 2.98 -27.50 -10.99
N GLU A 476 2.92 -26.62 -11.98
CA GLU A 476 3.45 -25.26 -11.92
C GLU A 476 2.64 -24.42 -10.91
N CYS A 477 1.31 -24.49 -10.96
CA CYS A 477 0.41 -23.79 -10.05
C CYS A 477 0.62 -24.19 -8.58
N LEU A 478 0.79 -25.49 -8.31
CA LEU A 478 0.94 -26.02 -6.94
C LEU A 478 2.42 -26.10 -6.48
N GLY A 479 3.38 -25.74 -7.34
CA GLY A 479 4.81 -25.76 -7.03
C GLY A 479 5.33 -27.16 -6.69
N MET A 480 4.77 -28.24 -7.27
CA MET A 480 5.17 -29.60 -6.94
C MET A 480 5.53 -30.45 -8.18
N PRO A 481 6.48 -31.42 -8.03
CA PRO A 481 6.84 -32.35 -9.11
C PRO A 481 5.66 -33.25 -9.52
N LYS A 482 5.62 -33.65 -10.82
CA LYS A 482 4.60 -34.56 -11.36
C LYS A 482 4.47 -35.86 -10.57
N THR A 483 5.58 -36.45 -10.15
CA THR A 483 5.60 -37.69 -9.36
C THR A 483 4.81 -37.55 -8.06
N THR A 484 5.07 -36.45 -7.32
CA THR A 484 4.40 -36.15 -6.05
C THR A 484 2.90 -35.88 -6.26
N LEU A 485 2.56 -35.15 -7.34
CA LEU A 485 1.16 -34.89 -7.68
C LEU A 485 0.40 -36.22 -7.98
N TYR A 486 0.97 -37.09 -8.79
CA TYR A 486 0.36 -38.39 -9.08
C TYR A 486 0.22 -39.32 -7.86
N GLU A 487 1.20 -39.33 -6.96
CA GLU A 487 1.13 -40.04 -5.69
C GLU A 487 -0.01 -39.55 -4.81
N LYS A 488 -0.14 -38.22 -4.67
CA LYS A 488 -1.22 -37.59 -3.90
C LYS A 488 -2.57 -37.83 -4.53
N MET A 489 -2.70 -37.69 -5.86
CA MET A 489 -3.94 -38.00 -6.59
C MET A 489 -4.35 -39.44 -6.40
N LYS A 490 -3.43 -40.41 -6.53
CA LYS A 490 -3.69 -41.83 -6.28
C LYS A 490 -4.11 -42.08 -4.83
N ARG A 491 -3.45 -41.39 -3.87
CA ARG A 491 -3.76 -41.53 -2.44
C ARG A 491 -5.16 -41.01 -2.09
N TYR A 492 -5.60 -39.93 -2.76
CA TYR A 492 -6.89 -39.29 -2.50
C TYR A 492 -7.99 -39.67 -3.48
N GLY A 493 -7.73 -40.60 -4.40
CA GLY A 493 -8.72 -41.12 -5.37
C GLY A 493 -9.15 -40.11 -6.44
N ILE A 494 -8.30 -39.12 -6.73
CA ILE A 494 -8.60 -38.09 -7.74
C ILE A 494 -8.15 -38.52 -9.10
N SER A 495 -9.05 -38.45 -10.11
CA SER A 495 -8.76 -38.79 -11.51
C SER A 495 -8.71 -37.55 -12.40
N PRO A 496 -7.56 -37.28 -13.09
CA PRO A 496 -7.46 -36.12 -13.98
C PRO A 496 -8.42 -36.17 -15.17
N LYS A 497 -8.94 -37.36 -15.50
CA LYS A 497 -9.87 -37.55 -16.62
C LYS A 497 -11.24 -36.89 -16.36
N GLU A 498 -11.64 -36.78 -15.10
CA GLU A 498 -12.92 -36.18 -14.68
C GLU A 498 -12.96 -34.66 -14.87
N TYR A 499 -11.80 -34.04 -15.02
CA TYR A 499 -11.63 -32.57 -15.16
C TYR A 499 -11.26 -32.14 -16.60
N LYS A 500 -11.21 -33.07 -17.58
CA LYS A 500 -10.82 -32.77 -18.97
C LYS A 500 -11.96 -32.30 -19.89
N ASN A 501 -13.21 -32.31 -19.43
CA ASN A 501 -14.41 -32.05 -20.24
C ASN A 501 -15.50 -31.26 -19.49
N LYS A 502 -15.12 -30.26 -18.74
CA LYS A 502 -16.08 -29.25 -18.27
C LYS A 502 -15.88 -27.91 -18.95
#